data_4b4a98f7008b4bf678c9097c39518cd0
#
_entry.id   4b4a98f7008b4bf678c9097c39518cd0
#
_cell.length_a   1.000
_cell.length_b   1.000
_cell.length_c   1.000
_cell.angle_alpha   90.00
_cell.angle_beta   90.00
_cell.angle_gamma   90.00
#
_symmetry.space_group_name_H-M   'P 1'
#
loop_
_entity.id
_entity.type
_entity.pdbx_description
1 polymer ?
#
loop_
_entity_poly.entity_id
_entity_poly.type
_entity_poly.pdbx_seq_one_letter_code
_entity_poly.pdbx_strand_id
1 'polypeptide(L)' 'MSNHVGLGDAVRFDYHEKARSGRIEKIGNGPAGVYVIITQSDGSHKTFSQPKISNLRRA' A
#
# COMPACT_ATOMS: atom_id res chain seq x y z
N MET A 1 -5.28 -1.17 -19.20
CA MET A 1 -5.88 -1.47 -17.89
C MET A 1 -5.26 -0.64 -16.81
N SER A 2 -6.09 0.02 -16.08
CA SER A 2 -5.64 0.88 -15.01
C SER A 2 -5.32 0.05 -13.77
N ASN A 3 -4.20 0.36 -13.10
CA ASN A 3 -3.83 -0.25 -11.83
C ASN A 3 -4.27 0.62 -10.65
N HIS A 4 -5.34 1.38 -10.86
CA HIS A 4 -5.85 2.22 -9.79
C HIS A 4 -6.32 1.37 -8.62
N VAL A 5 -5.82 1.72 -7.46
CA VAL A 5 -6.22 1.13 -6.20
C VAL A 5 -6.73 2.23 -5.29
N GLY A 6 -7.63 1.91 -4.42
CA GLY A 6 -8.22 2.88 -3.53
C GLY A 6 -8.55 2.28 -2.17
N LEU A 7 -9.23 3.09 -1.36
CA LEU A 7 -9.63 2.67 -0.03
C LEU A 7 -10.45 1.38 -0.08
N GLY A 8 -10.09 0.44 0.78
CA GLY A 8 -10.78 -0.84 0.88
C GLY A 8 -10.30 -1.90 -0.09
N ASP A 9 -9.44 -1.56 -1.04
CA ASP A 9 -8.96 -2.52 -2.02
C ASP A 9 -7.89 -3.43 -1.42
N ALA A 10 -8.00 -4.72 -1.70
CA ALA A 10 -6.93 -5.66 -1.43
C ALA A 10 -5.83 -5.45 -2.46
N VAL A 11 -4.59 -5.33 -1.98
CA VAL A 11 -3.46 -4.98 -2.84
C VAL A 11 -2.26 -5.87 -2.57
N ARG A 12 -1.40 -5.92 -3.56
CA ARG A 12 -0.07 -6.52 -3.47
C ARG A 12 0.96 -5.48 -3.88
N PHE A 13 2.11 -5.53 -3.25
CA PHE A 13 3.20 -4.60 -3.55
C PHE A 13 4.51 -5.19 -3.06
N ASP A 14 5.60 -4.56 -3.48
CA ASP A 14 6.94 -4.92 -3.02
C ASP A 14 7.47 -3.81 -2.13
N TYR A 15 8.07 -4.21 -1.03
CA TYR A 15 8.68 -3.29 -0.07
C TYR A 15 10.00 -3.89 0.39
N HIS A 16 11.11 -3.16 0.16
CA HIS A 16 12.46 -3.67 0.41
C HIS A 16 12.67 -5.05 -0.23
N GLU A 17 12.26 -5.18 -1.48
CA GLU A 17 12.39 -6.41 -2.27
C GLU A 17 11.60 -7.60 -1.72
N LYS A 18 10.70 -7.36 -0.80
CA LYS A 18 9.82 -8.40 -0.27
C LYS A 18 8.39 -8.17 -0.71
N ALA A 19 7.77 -9.23 -1.21
CA ALA A 19 6.36 -9.19 -1.57
C ALA A 19 5.51 -9.08 -0.31
N ARG A 20 4.57 -8.14 -0.35
CA ARG A 20 3.63 -7.91 0.75
C ARG A 20 2.22 -7.76 0.22
N SER A 21 1.26 -7.96 1.08
CA SER A 21 -0.13 -7.79 0.72
C SER A 21 -0.92 -7.26 1.91
N GLY A 22 -2.07 -6.68 1.61
CA GLY A 22 -2.94 -6.15 2.64
C GLY A 22 -4.10 -5.41 1.99
N ARG A 23 -4.79 -4.60 2.79
CA ARG A 23 -5.92 -3.80 2.34
C ARG A 23 -5.64 -2.34 2.65
N ILE A 24 -5.88 -1.48 1.67
CA ILE A 24 -5.67 -0.04 1.85
C ILE A 24 -6.72 0.51 2.80
N GLU A 25 -6.26 1.08 3.90
CA GLU A 25 -7.11 1.66 4.91
C GLU A 25 -7.21 3.17 4.77
N LYS A 26 -6.10 3.82 4.38
CA LYS A 26 -6.04 5.27 4.23
C LYS A 26 -4.98 5.65 3.20
N ILE A 27 -5.25 6.72 2.48
CA ILE A 27 -4.30 7.33 1.56
C ILE A 27 -4.19 8.81 1.94
N GLY A 28 -2.97 9.30 2.04
CA GLY A 28 -2.75 10.68 2.41
C GLY A 28 -1.51 11.27 1.77
N ASN A 29 -1.30 12.56 2.02
CA ASN A 29 -0.10 13.27 1.58
C ASN A 29 0.68 13.75 2.79
N GLY A 30 1.99 13.54 2.76
CA GLY A 30 2.88 13.93 3.82
C GLY A 30 4.11 14.64 3.28
N PRO A 31 5.07 14.98 4.16
CA PRO A 31 6.29 15.69 3.74
C PRO A 31 7.09 14.96 2.67
N ALA A 32 7.02 13.63 2.67
CA ALA A 32 7.74 12.80 1.70
C ALA A 32 6.89 12.46 0.47
N GLY A 33 5.68 13.01 0.35
CA GLY A 33 4.76 12.72 -0.73
C GLY A 33 3.58 11.84 -0.29
N VAL A 34 3.05 11.07 -1.21
CA VAL A 34 1.90 10.20 -0.94
C VAL A 34 2.30 9.04 -0.04
N TYR A 35 1.46 8.74 0.93
CA TYR A 35 1.62 7.54 1.76
C TYR A 35 0.33 6.75 1.80
N VAL A 36 0.44 5.47 2.09
CA VAL A 36 -0.71 4.59 2.27
C VAL A 36 -0.59 3.86 3.60
N ILE A 37 -1.71 3.70 4.28
CA ILE A 37 -1.79 2.86 5.47
C ILE A 37 -2.47 1.57 5.06
N ILE A 38 -1.80 0.46 5.31
CA ILE A 38 -2.27 -0.85 4.88
C ILE A 38 -2.45 -1.74 6.10
N THR A 39 -3.62 -2.36 6.19
CA THR A 39 -3.88 -3.40 7.19
C THR A 39 -3.31 -4.70 6.65
N GLN A 40 -2.34 -5.24 7.34
CA GLN A 40 -1.68 -6.49 6.94
C GLN A 40 -2.48 -7.71 7.40
N SER A 41 -2.09 -8.89 6.92
CA SER A 41 -2.79 -10.14 7.19
C SER A 41 -2.83 -10.51 8.67
N ASP A 42 -1.89 -10.01 9.46
CA ASP A 42 -1.86 -10.23 10.91
C ASP A 42 -2.74 -9.23 11.68
N GLY A 43 -3.44 -8.35 10.97
CA GLY A 43 -4.28 -7.32 11.57
C GLY A 43 -3.56 -6.04 11.92
N SER A 44 -2.24 -5.98 11.77
CA SER A 44 -1.49 -4.77 12.07
C SER A 44 -1.66 -3.72 10.96
N HIS A 45 -1.58 -2.46 11.36
CA HIS A 45 -1.66 -1.32 10.44
C HIS A 45 -0.25 -0.76 10.26
N LYS A 46 0.16 -0.53 9.03
CA LYS A 46 1.47 0.00 8.77
C LYS A 46 1.40 1.08 7.70
N THR A 47 2.12 2.17 7.91
CA THR A 47 2.23 3.26 6.95
C THR A 47 3.39 3.00 6.00
N PHE A 48 3.11 3.07 4.71
CA PHE A 48 4.13 2.95 3.67
C PHE A 48 4.20 4.24 2.88
N SER A 49 5.40 4.79 2.73
CA SER A 49 5.63 5.87 1.80
C SER A 49 5.57 5.31 0.38
N GLN A 50 4.80 5.95 -0.49
CA GLN A 50 4.65 5.45 -1.86
C GLN A 50 5.98 5.33 -2.61
N PRO A 51 6.92 6.24 -2.49
CA PRO A 51 8.20 6.06 -3.16
C PRO A 51 9.00 4.83 -2.75
N LYS A 52 8.67 4.25 -1.59
CA LYS A 52 9.37 3.07 -1.08
C LYS A 52 8.70 1.75 -1.43
N ILE A 53 7.52 1.80 -2.02
CA ILE A 53 6.83 0.60 -2.46
C ILE A 53 6.81 0.59 -3.99
N SER A 54 6.82 -0.59 -4.56
CA SER A 54 6.78 -0.77 -6.01
C SER A 54 5.78 -1.87 -6.36
N ASN A 55 5.40 -1.88 -7.63
CA ASN A 55 4.45 -2.87 -8.15
C ASN A 55 3.13 -2.92 -7.39
N LEU A 56 2.67 -1.78 -6.91
CA LEU A 56 1.38 -1.70 -6.22
C LEU A 56 0.26 -2.02 -7.20
N ARG A 57 -0.52 -3.04 -6.89
CA ARG A 57 -1.59 -3.53 -7.76
C ARG A 57 -2.65 -4.22 -6.93
N ARG A 58 -3.81 -4.40 -7.52
CA ARG A 58 -4.85 -5.20 -6.89
C ARG A 58 -4.41 -6.65 -6.75
N ALA A 59 -4.77 -7.17 -5.62
CA ALA A 59 -4.51 -8.59 -5.35
C ALA A 59 -5.44 -9.47 -6.18
#